data_54c859257e0dd8eec03676170958f234
#
_entry.id   54c859257e0dd8eec03676170958f234
#
_cell.length_a   1.000
_cell.length_b   1.000
_cell.length_c   1.000
_cell.angle_alpha   90.00
_cell.angle_beta   90.00
_cell.angle_gamma   90.00
#
_symmetry.space_group_name_H-M   'P 1'
#
loop_
_entity.id
_entity.type
_entity.pdbx_description
1 polymer ?
#
loop_
_entity_poly.entity_id
_entity_poly.type
_entity_poly.pdbx_seq_one_letter_code
_entity_poly.pdbx_strand_id
1 'polypeptide(L)'
;SAASDVYKRQDAKYLFANDTCHWILVDTLYISPLLFPERPYHRLVKDDKLICEQMNNPVNDCKKAKDLLLDEIACWNLLSKKKRVLFASLLKDKKEFEGFLSMVSAEYIHEGIPKLIKELYAGKICQHADLDMLIEQYPCGLAYALALIDTTDYRSITPGWVLYNYPEVEFIVKLLRHTTCHEGCDYCHTQLDILYNLKTFFGYECFRTYEGEPLQERATQAAVEGKSLLAIFPTGGGKSLTFQLPALMAGRSVHGLTVVISPLQSLMKDQVDNLADRGITDAVTINGMLDPITRSLSIQRVQDGEASLLYISPEMLRSKTIERILIARHVVRFVIDEAHCFSSWGHDFRVDYLYIGKFIRKYQQKKKCKNPIPVSCFTATAKQKVIQDICDYFKQTLDLNLDLFASTASRTNLHYSVIHVESDNDKYLKLRELVAESDCPTIVYVSRTKRTKELAGKLTRDGYKALPFDGKMEADEKNANQDAFMNDQVHIICLL
;
A
#
# COMPACT_ATOMS: atom_id res chain seq x y z
N SER A 1 -27.37 -2.16 -9.60
CA SER A 1 -26.95 -3.42 -8.99
C SER A 1 -26.66 -4.45 -10.09
N ALA A 2 -25.72 -5.36 -9.88
CA ALA A 2 -25.36 -6.38 -10.88
C ALA A 2 -26.55 -7.21 -11.40
N ALA A 3 -27.62 -7.34 -10.62
CA ALA A 3 -28.85 -8.01 -11.03
C ALA A 3 -29.58 -7.31 -12.18
N SER A 4 -29.54 -5.97 -12.27
CA SER A 4 -30.24 -5.26 -13.35
C SER A 4 -29.57 -5.41 -14.73
N ASP A 5 -28.24 -5.63 -14.74
CA ASP A 5 -27.48 -5.76 -15.98
C ASP A 5 -27.59 -7.19 -16.58
N VAL A 6 -27.77 -8.20 -15.72
CA VAL A 6 -28.07 -9.58 -16.15
C VAL A 6 -29.47 -9.68 -16.77
N TYR A 7 -30.44 -8.97 -16.20
CA TYR A 7 -31.82 -8.92 -16.76
C TYR A 7 -31.84 -8.27 -18.15
N LYS A 8 -31.12 -7.17 -18.35
CA LYS A 8 -31.05 -6.48 -19.65
C LYS A 8 -30.48 -7.37 -20.76
N ARG A 9 -29.51 -8.23 -20.44
CA ARG A 9 -28.91 -9.18 -21.39
C ARG A 9 -29.87 -10.34 -21.76
N GLN A 10 -30.67 -10.78 -20.80
CA GLN A 10 -31.70 -11.81 -21.03
C GLN A 10 -32.88 -11.24 -21.84
N ASP A 11 -33.28 -9.99 -21.54
CA ASP A 11 -34.36 -9.32 -22.25
C ASP A 11 -33.99 -9.03 -23.72
N ALA A 12 -32.76 -8.63 -24.03
CA ALA A 12 -32.30 -8.45 -25.39
C ALA A 12 -32.34 -9.79 -26.19
N LYS A 13 -31.88 -10.90 -25.60
CA LYS A 13 -32.02 -12.23 -26.21
C LYS A 13 -33.48 -12.62 -26.44
N TYR A 14 -34.39 -12.27 -25.54
CA TYR A 14 -35.82 -12.61 -25.63
C TYR A 14 -36.55 -11.74 -26.65
N LEU A 15 -36.23 -10.45 -26.72
CA LEU A 15 -36.85 -9.48 -27.66
C LEU A 15 -36.43 -9.75 -29.11
N PHE A 16 -35.24 -10.33 -29.36
CA PHE A 16 -34.71 -10.55 -30.71
C PHE A 16 -34.65 -12.04 -31.10
N ALA A 17 -35.15 -12.93 -30.26
CA ALA A 17 -35.07 -14.40 -30.52
C ALA A 17 -35.83 -14.85 -31.77
N ASN A 18 -36.79 -14.07 -32.25
CA ASN A 18 -37.64 -14.37 -33.40
C ASN A 18 -37.36 -13.48 -34.62
N ASP A 19 -36.31 -12.65 -34.60
CA ASP A 19 -36.01 -11.71 -35.66
C ASP A 19 -34.98 -12.31 -36.63
N THR A 20 -35.24 -12.27 -37.95
CA THR A 20 -34.35 -12.75 -38.99
C THR A 20 -33.16 -11.79 -39.26
N CYS A 21 -33.11 -10.67 -38.55
CA CYS A 21 -32.01 -9.73 -38.62
C CYS A 21 -30.79 -10.23 -37.84
N HIS A 22 -29.62 -10.21 -38.44
CA HIS A 22 -28.34 -10.50 -37.78
C HIS A 22 -27.95 -9.28 -36.92
N TRP A 23 -28.35 -9.28 -35.64
CA TRP A 23 -27.99 -8.26 -34.70
C TRP A 23 -26.56 -8.43 -34.16
N ILE A 24 -25.77 -7.38 -34.22
CA ILE A 24 -24.45 -7.30 -33.56
C ILE A 24 -24.68 -6.78 -32.15
N LEU A 25 -24.44 -7.62 -31.15
CA LEU A 25 -24.54 -7.26 -29.74
C LEU A 25 -23.17 -6.83 -29.21
N VAL A 26 -23.04 -5.59 -28.73
CA VAL A 26 -21.84 -5.06 -28.12
C VAL A 26 -22.12 -4.72 -26.67
N ASP A 27 -21.30 -5.22 -25.76
CA ASP A 27 -21.34 -4.86 -24.34
C ASP A 27 -20.16 -3.94 -24.02
N THR A 28 -20.43 -2.65 -23.95
CA THR A 28 -19.43 -1.62 -23.67
C THR A 28 -18.71 -1.82 -22.32
N LEU A 29 -19.31 -2.53 -21.37
CA LEU A 29 -18.72 -2.78 -20.07
C LEU A 29 -17.49 -3.69 -20.16
N TYR A 30 -17.39 -4.58 -21.17
CA TYR A 30 -16.21 -5.40 -21.42
C TYR A 30 -15.13 -4.64 -22.19
N ILE A 31 -15.52 -3.69 -23.02
CA ILE A 31 -14.61 -2.93 -23.88
C ILE A 31 -14.00 -1.73 -23.13
N SER A 32 -14.82 -1.02 -22.36
CA SER A 32 -14.39 0.19 -21.66
C SER A 32 -13.13 0.00 -20.78
N PRO A 33 -12.97 -1.06 -19.95
CA PRO A 33 -11.75 -1.25 -19.16
C PRO A 33 -10.51 -1.57 -20.02
N LEU A 34 -10.69 -2.11 -21.21
CA LEU A 34 -9.61 -2.39 -22.13
C LEU A 34 -9.07 -1.11 -22.78
N LEU A 35 -9.96 -0.19 -23.13
CA LEU A 35 -9.62 1.03 -23.87
C LEU A 35 -9.38 2.24 -22.98
N PHE A 36 -9.99 2.26 -21.80
CA PHE A 36 -9.85 3.33 -20.80
C PHE A 36 -9.40 2.77 -19.44
N PRO A 37 -8.26 2.07 -19.39
CA PRO A 37 -7.81 1.39 -18.15
C PRO A 37 -7.52 2.36 -16.99
N GLU A 38 -7.34 3.65 -17.28
CA GLU A 38 -7.12 4.69 -16.27
C GLU A 38 -8.40 5.12 -15.53
N ARG A 39 -9.57 4.75 -16.04
CA ARG A 39 -10.84 5.10 -15.40
C ARG A 39 -11.12 4.16 -14.23
N PRO A 40 -11.34 4.66 -13.01
CA PRO A 40 -11.63 3.81 -11.85
C PRO A 40 -13.01 3.14 -11.93
N TYR A 41 -13.92 3.70 -12.75
CA TYR A 41 -15.29 3.22 -12.93
C TYR A 41 -15.66 3.16 -14.41
N HIS A 42 -16.22 2.02 -14.83
CA HIS A 42 -16.66 1.75 -16.22
C HIS A 42 -18.19 1.65 -16.36
N ARG A 43 -18.93 1.89 -15.29
CA ARG A 43 -20.39 1.98 -15.37
C ARG A 43 -20.77 3.32 -15.97
N LEU A 44 -21.87 3.35 -16.73
CA LEU A 44 -22.48 4.60 -17.16
C LEU A 44 -22.75 5.47 -15.92
N VAL A 45 -21.97 6.55 -15.79
CA VAL A 45 -22.08 7.44 -14.64
C VAL A 45 -23.36 8.21 -14.79
N LYS A 46 -24.24 8.12 -13.81
CA LYS A 46 -25.39 8.98 -13.67
C LYS A 46 -24.94 10.30 -13.03
N ASP A 47 -24.27 11.14 -13.80
CA ASP A 47 -23.73 12.43 -13.34
C ASP A 47 -24.80 13.41 -12.83
N ASP A 48 -26.09 13.15 -13.16
CA ASP A 48 -27.22 14.04 -12.89
C ASP A 48 -28.00 13.71 -11.61
N LYS A 49 -27.40 13.03 -10.63
CA LYS A 49 -28.06 12.78 -9.33
C LYS A 49 -28.39 14.05 -8.53
N LEU A 50 -27.86 15.20 -8.94
CA LEU A 50 -28.10 16.51 -8.30
C LEU A 50 -29.27 17.31 -8.90
N ILE A 51 -29.86 16.88 -10.04
CA ILE A 51 -31.00 17.56 -10.65
C ILE A 51 -32.19 16.61 -10.64
N CYS A 52 -33.15 16.88 -9.77
CA CYS A 52 -34.23 16.01 -9.31
C CYS A 52 -35.24 15.46 -10.33
N GLU A 53 -35.18 15.75 -11.61
CA GLU A 53 -36.27 15.43 -12.55
C GLU A 53 -35.94 14.40 -13.64
N GLN A 54 -34.72 13.90 -13.75
CA GLN A 54 -34.31 12.97 -14.82
C GLN A 54 -33.74 11.62 -14.34
N MET A 55 -33.93 11.25 -13.10
CA MET A 55 -33.55 9.93 -12.58
C MET A 55 -34.40 8.83 -13.22
N ASN A 56 -33.82 8.04 -14.09
CA ASN A 56 -34.41 6.87 -14.79
C ASN A 56 -35.08 7.15 -16.14
N ASN A 57 -34.54 8.06 -16.96
CA ASN A 57 -34.94 8.14 -18.34
C ASN A 57 -34.17 7.12 -19.21
N PRO A 58 -34.81 6.03 -19.71
CA PRO A 58 -34.15 5.01 -20.54
C PRO A 58 -33.53 5.57 -21.81
N VAL A 59 -34.10 6.66 -22.36
CA VAL A 59 -33.58 7.32 -23.57
C VAL A 59 -32.23 7.97 -23.31
N ASN A 60 -32.02 8.58 -22.14
CA ASN A 60 -30.73 9.17 -21.77
C ASN A 60 -29.67 8.07 -21.53
N ASP A 61 -30.05 6.95 -20.91
CA ASP A 61 -29.16 5.82 -20.75
C ASP A 61 -28.74 5.23 -22.10
N CYS A 62 -29.66 5.12 -23.07
CA CYS A 62 -29.35 4.70 -24.44
C CYS A 62 -28.44 5.70 -25.18
N LYS A 63 -28.65 7.00 -25.04
CA LYS A 63 -27.75 8.02 -25.62
C LYS A 63 -26.34 7.91 -25.05
N LYS A 64 -26.21 7.86 -23.72
CA LYS A 64 -24.92 7.70 -23.05
C LYS A 64 -24.21 6.39 -23.45
N ALA A 65 -24.94 5.28 -23.59
CA ALA A 65 -24.37 4.03 -24.07
C ALA A 65 -23.88 4.12 -25.53
N LYS A 66 -24.63 4.80 -26.39
CA LYS A 66 -24.22 5.09 -27.76
C LYS A 66 -22.96 5.97 -27.80
N ASP A 67 -22.94 7.04 -27.03
CA ASP A 67 -21.80 7.97 -27.00
C ASP A 67 -20.54 7.24 -26.47
N LEU A 68 -20.67 6.41 -25.41
CA LEU A 68 -19.58 5.58 -24.93
C LEU A 68 -19.07 4.61 -26.02
N LEU A 69 -19.96 3.95 -26.75
CA LEU A 69 -19.55 3.03 -27.84
C LEU A 69 -18.79 3.80 -28.96
N LEU A 70 -19.21 5.01 -29.28
CA LEU A 70 -18.51 5.85 -30.27
C LEU A 70 -17.12 6.25 -29.77
N ASP A 71 -17.00 6.60 -28.48
CA ASP A 71 -15.71 6.87 -27.84
C ASP A 71 -14.80 5.64 -27.84
N GLU A 72 -15.35 4.46 -27.56
CA GLU A 72 -14.62 3.18 -27.62
C GLU A 72 -14.10 2.89 -29.02
N ILE A 73 -14.91 3.07 -30.06
CA ILE A 73 -14.49 2.91 -31.46
C ILE A 73 -13.39 3.92 -31.81
N ALA A 74 -13.55 5.18 -31.40
CA ALA A 74 -12.56 6.23 -31.65
C ALA A 74 -11.23 5.88 -30.95
N CYS A 75 -11.27 5.48 -29.68
CA CYS A 75 -10.10 5.05 -28.92
C CYS A 75 -9.41 3.81 -29.55
N TRP A 76 -10.19 2.81 -29.95
CA TRP A 76 -9.66 1.63 -30.68
C TRP A 76 -8.88 2.04 -31.93
N ASN A 77 -9.42 2.98 -32.72
CA ASN A 77 -8.79 3.45 -33.93
C ASN A 77 -7.51 4.27 -33.69
N LEU A 78 -7.38 4.91 -32.51
CA LEU A 78 -6.15 5.59 -32.07
C LEU A 78 -5.04 4.63 -31.65
N LEU A 79 -5.37 3.40 -31.26
CA LEU A 79 -4.35 2.39 -30.95
C LEU A 79 -3.49 2.09 -32.18
N SER A 80 -2.20 1.82 -31.98
CA SER A 80 -1.34 1.34 -33.05
C SER A 80 -1.87 0.04 -33.66
N LYS A 81 -1.60 -0.19 -34.96
CA LYS A 81 -2.02 -1.42 -35.65
C LYS A 81 -1.59 -2.67 -34.86
N LYS A 82 -0.35 -2.70 -34.35
CA LYS A 82 0.18 -3.82 -33.57
C LYS A 82 -0.63 -4.09 -32.29
N LYS A 83 -1.04 -3.03 -31.55
CA LYS A 83 -1.86 -3.20 -30.35
C LYS A 83 -3.27 -3.69 -30.67
N ARG A 84 -3.90 -3.16 -31.72
CA ARG A 84 -5.22 -3.64 -32.17
C ARG A 84 -5.17 -5.13 -32.53
N VAL A 85 -4.17 -5.55 -33.31
CA VAL A 85 -3.96 -6.95 -33.69
C VAL A 85 -3.71 -7.80 -32.43
N LEU A 86 -2.91 -7.33 -31.47
CA LEU A 86 -2.67 -8.05 -30.22
C LEU A 86 -3.95 -8.30 -29.44
N PHE A 87 -4.71 -7.22 -29.12
CA PHE A 87 -5.94 -7.35 -28.35
C PHE A 87 -7.00 -8.19 -29.08
N ALA A 88 -7.16 -7.99 -30.41
CA ALA A 88 -8.06 -8.79 -31.20
C ALA A 88 -7.67 -10.28 -31.16
N SER A 89 -6.37 -10.60 -31.26
CA SER A 89 -5.88 -11.99 -31.25
C SER A 89 -6.10 -12.68 -29.90
N LEU A 90 -5.98 -11.96 -28.78
CA LEU A 90 -6.25 -12.47 -27.43
C LEU A 90 -7.75 -12.70 -27.19
N LEU A 91 -8.63 -11.90 -27.81
CA LEU A 91 -10.06 -11.84 -27.51
C LEU A 91 -10.95 -12.49 -28.57
N LYS A 92 -10.42 -12.93 -29.72
CA LYS A 92 -11.16 -13.41 -30.89
C LYS A 92 -12.17 -14.53 -30.60
N ASP A 93 -11.84 -15.43 -29.66
CA ASP A 93 -12.66 -16.61 -29.36
C ASP A 93 -13.59 -16.36 -28.16
N LYS A 94 -13.78 -15.08 -27.74
CA LYS A 94 -14.59 -14.70 -26.58
C LYS A 94 -15.85 -13.98 -27.04
N LYS A 95 -17.00 -14.60 -26.75
CA LYS A 95 -18.33 -14.10 -27.16
C LYS A 95 -18.64 -12.67 -26.72
N GLU A 96 -18.08 -12.29 -25.58
CA GLU A 96 -18.27 -10.95 -25.01
C GLU A 96 -17.67 -9.83 -25.90
N PHE A 97 -16.66 -10.16 -26.69
CA PHE A 97 -15.92 -9.21 -27.54
C PHE A 97 -16.27 -9.34 -29.03
N GLU A 98 -16.91 -10.43 -29.45
CA GLU A 98 -17.20 -10.77 -30.85
C GLU A 98 -17.89 -9.62 -31.58
N GLY A 99 -18.93 -9.04 -30.98
CA GLY A 99 -19.69 -7.95 -31.59
C GLY A 99 -18.85 -6.69 -31.82
N PHE A 100 -18.04 -6.30 -30.85
CA PHE A 100 -17.16 -5.15 -30.99
C PHE A 100 -16.07 -5.39 -32.04
N LEU A 101 -15.39 -6.54 -31.97
CA LEU A 101 -14.33 -6.90 -32.91
C LEU A 101 -14.84 -6.98 -34.36
N SER A 102 -16.06 -7.49 -34.57
CA SER A 102 -16.73 -7.49 -35.87
C SER A 102 -17.02 -6.07 -36.34
N MET A 103 -17.54 -5.19 -35.47
CA MET A 103 -17.89 -3.81 -35.81
C MET A 103 -16.67 -2.99 -36.24
N VAL A 104 -15.51 -3.20 -35.59
CA VAL A 104 -14.26 -2.47 -35.93
C VAL A 104 -13.45 -3.20 -37.00
N SER A 105 -13.96 -4.28 -37.61
CA SER A 105 -13.28 -5.12 -38.61
C SER A 105 -11.87 -5.50 -38.14
N ALA A 106 -11.76 -6.05 -36.94
CA ALA A 106 -10.49 -6.33 -36.28
C ALA A 106 -9.68 -7.40 -37.03
N GLU A 107 -8.41 -7.11 -37.28
CA GLU A 107 -7.43 -8.04 -37.77
C GLU A 107 -6.81 -8.84 -36.62
N TYR A 108 -6.51 -10.13 -36.83
CA TYR A 108 -5.84 -10.96 -35.80
C TYR A 108 -4.82 -11.92 -36.43
N ILE A 109 -3.89 -12.39 -35.59
CA ILE A 109 -2.87 -13.36 -35.93
C ILE A 109 -3.08 -14.63 -35.12
N HIS A 110 -2.60 -15.76 -35.65
CA HIS A 110 -2.69 -17.07 -35.00
C HIS A 110 -1.38 -17.44 -34.30
N GLU A 111 -0.26 -16.95 -34.82
CA GLU A 111 1.09 -17.25 -34.34
C GLU A 111 1.88 -16.00 -34.01
N GLY A 112 2.88 -16.12 -33.11
CA GLY A 112 3.78 -15.04 -32.79
C GLY A 112 3.25 -14.02 -31.79
N ILE A 113 2.12 -14.27 -31.10
CA ILE A 113 1.55 -13.39 -30.06
C ILE A 113 2.58 -13.12 -28.94
N PRO A 114 3.32 -14.11 -28.38
CA PRO A 114 4.32 -13.85 -27.35
C PRO A 114 5.42 -12.88 -27.81
N LYS A 115 5.89 -13.02 -29.06
CA LYS A 115 6.88 -12.12 -29.63
C LYS A 115 6.34 -10.68 -29.76
N LEU A 116 5.09 -10.55 -30.19
CA LEU A 116 4.43 -9.25 -30.33
C LEU A 116 4.25 -8.57 -28.96
N ILE A 117 3.90 -9.32 -27.91
CA ILE A 117 3.83 -8.80 -26.54
C ILE A 117 5.20 -8.31 -26.08
N LYS A 118 6.25 -9.12 -26.22
CA LYS A 118 7.62 -8.74 -25.82
C LYS A 118 8.11 -7.49 -26.55
N GLU A 119 7.76 -7.34 -27.80
CA GLU A 119 8.09 -6.13 -28.58
C GLU A 119 7.34 -4.88 -28.08
N LEU A 120 6.02 -4.97 -27.92
CA LEU A 120 5.18 -3.84 -27.54
C LEU A 120 5.40 -3.39 -26.09
N TYR A 121 5.76 -4.33 -25.22
CA TYR A 121 5.95 -4.08 -23.78
C TYR A 121 7.43 -4.20 -23.35
N ALA A 122 8.36 -4.01 -24.29
CA ALA A 122 9.79 -3.98 -23.99
C ALA A 122 10.08 -2.95 -22.87
N GLY A 123 10.82 -3.36 -21.84
CA GLY A 123 11.13 -2.53 -20.67
C GLY A 123 9.96 -2.30 -19.70
N LYS A 124 8.75 -2.78 -19.99
CA LYS A 124 7.58 -2.69 -19.10
C LYS A 124 7.25 -3.99 -18.39
N ILE A 125 7.71 -5.13 -18.92
CA ILE A 125 7.49 -6.47 -18.37
C ILE A 125 8.79 -7.29 -18.37
N CYS A 126 8.82 -8.35 -17.56
CA CYS A 126 9.90 -9.33 -17.59
C CYS A 126 9.95 -10.04 -18.96
N GLN A 127 11.15 -10.09 -19.57
CA GLN A 127 11.35 -10.74 -20.89
C GLN A 127 11.21 -12.26 -20.84
N HIS A 128 11.34 -12.87 -19.66
CA HIS A 128 11.25 -14.32 -19.45
C HIS A 128 9.94 -14.75 -18.76
N ALA A 129 8.93 -13.86 -18.75
CA ALA A 129 7.60 -14.24 -18.29
C ALA A 129 7.00 -15.34 -19.19
N ASP A 130 6.31 -16.30 -18.59
CA ASP A 130 5.64 -17.40 -19.30
C ASP A 130 4.37 -16.89 -20.00
N LEU A 131 4.57 -16.29 -21.18
CA LEU A 131 3.49 -15.73 -21.98
C LEU A 131 2.63 -16.80 -22.64
N ASP A 132 3.20 -17.97 -22.96
CA ASP A 132 2.47 -19.03 -23.61
C ASP A 132 1.38 -19.58 -22.69
N MET A 133 1.72 -19.86 -21.44
CA MET A 133 0.76 -20.25 -20.41
C MET A 133 -0.32 -19.18 -20.18
N LEU A 134 0.06 -17.89 -20.14
CA LEU A 134 -0.90 -16.79 -19.92
C LEU A 134 -1.87 -16.62 -21.08
N ILE A 135 -1.39 -16.78 -22.33
CA ILE A 135 -2.22 -16.70 -23.54
C ILE A 135 -3.21 -17.86 -23.60
N GLU A 136 -2.77 -19.06 -23.25
CA GLU A 136 -3.61 -20.25 -23.28
C GLU A 136 -4.68 -20.24 -22.19
N GLN A 137 -4.28 -19.95 -20.94
CA GLN A 137 -5.17 -20.08 -19.79
C GLN A 137 -6.01 -18.83 -19.50
N TYR A 138 -5.45 -17.63 -19.73
CA TYR A 138 -6.03 -16.36 -19.26
C TYR A 138 -6.03 -15.26 -20.32
N PRO A 139 -6.47 -15.47 -21.57
CA PRO A 139 -6.31 -14.48 -22.64
C PRO A 139 -7.05 -13.15 -22.35
N CYS A 140 -8.26 -13.19 -21.79
CA CYS A 140 -8.98 -11.96 -21.40
C CYS A 140 -8.29 -11.24 -20.25
N GLY A 141 -7.91 -11.97 -19.21
CA GLY A 141 -7.17 -11.42 -18.08
C GLY A 141 -5.83 -10.80 -18.52
N LEU A 142 -5.14 -11.44 -19.46
CA LEU A 142 -3.91 -10.93 -20.06
C LEU A 142 -4.15 -9.64 -20.85
N ALA A 143 -5.22 -9.57 -21.65
CA ALA A 143 -5.55 -8.33 -22.37
C ALA A 143 -5.79 -7.16 -21.44
N TYR A 144 -6.56 -7.33 -20.35
CA TYR A 144 -6.76 -6.28 -19.35
C TYR A 144 -5.47 -5.94 -18.59
N ALA A 145 -4.66 -6.94 -18.23
CA ALA A 145 -3.38 -6.72 -17.58
C ALA A 145 -2.44 -5.89 -18.46
N LEU A 146 -2.34 -6.21 -19.75
CA LEU A 146 -1.53 -5.46 -20.71
C LEU A 146 -2.05 -4.04 -20.92
N ALA A 147 -3.37 -3.84 -20.96
CA ALA A 147 -3.96 -2.50 -21.03
C ALA A 147 -3.60 -1.65 -19.81
N LEU A 148 -3.68 -2.23 -18.59
CA LEU A 148 -3.27 -1.56 -17.35
C LEU A 148 -1.77 -1.21 -17.34
N ILE A 149 -0.91 -2.13 -17.78
CA ILE A 149 0.55 -1.95 -17.83
C ILE A 149 0.94 -0.84 -18.83
N ASP A 150 0.14 -0.61 -19.84
CA ASP A 150 0.42 0.37 -20.88
C ASP A 150 0.06 1.80 -20.48
N THR A 151 -0.69 1.99 -19.40
CA THR A 151 -1.04 3.33 -18.91
C THR A 151 0.20 4.11 -18.52
N THR A 152 0.22 5.38 -18.87
CA THR A 152 1.27 6.32 -18.46
C THR A 152 0.98 6.91 -17.08
N ASP A 153 -0.27 6.87 -16.65
CA ASP A 153 -0.69 7.35 -15.34
C ASP A 153 -0.43 6.28 -14.28
N TYR A 154 0.36 6.65 -13.30
CA TYR A 154 0.69 5.84 -12.12
C TYR A 154 -0.54 5.47 -11.27
N ARG A 155 -1.66 6.13 -11.47
CA ARG A 155 -2.90 5.99 -10.68
C ARG A 155 -3.82 4.87 -11.13
N SER A 156 -3.50 4.18 -12.21
CA SER A 156 -4.37 3.13 -12.74
C SER A 156 -4.39 1.92 -11.82
N ILE A 157 -5.55 1.66 -11.25
CA ILE A 157 -5.84 0.46 -10.46
C ILE A 157 -6.74 -0.47 -11.27
N THR A 158 -6.66 -1.78 -11.00
CA THR A 158 -7.58 -2.71 -11.64
C THR A 158 -9.02 -2.39 -11.26
N PRO A 159 -9.89 -2.03 -12.22
CA PRO A 159 -11.27 -1.67 -11.92
C PRO A 159 -12.01 -2.79 -11.20
N GLY A 160 -12.85 -2.44 -10.24
CA GLY A 160 -13.57 -3.43 -9.43
C GLY A 160 -14.44 -4.41 -10.24
N TRP A 161 -14.96 -3.98 -11.39
CA TRP A 161 -15.70 -4.85 -12.31
C TRP A 161 -14.77 -5.90 -12.96
N VAL A 162 -13.57 -5.49 -13.36
CA VAL A 162 -12.55 -6.41 -13.91
C VAL A 162 -12.14 -7.43 -12.86
N LEU A 163 -11.84 -6.99 -11.63
CA LEU A 163 -11.50 -7.89 -10.52
C LEU A 163 -12.60 -8.90 -10.19
N TYR A 164 -13.85 -8.51 -10.36
CA TYR A 164 -14.97 -9.41 -10.11
C TYR A 164 -15.10 -10.49 -11.19
N ASN A 165 -14.91 -10.15 -12.47
CA ASN A 165 -15.08 -11.06 -13.60
C ASN A 165 -13.78 -11.77 -13.99
N TYR A 166 -12.64 -11.13 -13.80
CA TYR A 166 -11.30 -11.62 -14.15
C TYR A 166 -10.33 -11.44 -12.99
N PRO A 167 -10.54 -12.13 -11.86
CA PRO A 167 -9.73 -11.97 -10.65
C PRO A 167 -8.26 -12.34 -10.84
N GLU A 168 -7.93 -13.06 -11.91
CA GLU A 168 -6.57 -13.41 -12.28
C GLU A 168 -5.72 -12.24 -12.78
N VAL A 169 -6.31 -11.09 -13.11
CA VAL A 169 -5.57 -9.93 -13.63
C VAL A 169 -4.47 -9.48 -12.65
N GLU A 170 -4.75 -9.43 -11.34
CA GLU A 170 -3.73 -9.08 -10.35
C GLU A 170 -2.57 -10.10 -10.32
N PHE A 171 -2.88 -11.38 -10.48
CA PHE A 171 -1.89 -12.44 -10.57
C PHE A 171 -1.05 -12.32 -11.85
N ILE A 172 -1.67 -12.03 -13.00
CA ILE A 172 -0.98 -11.85 -14.29
C ILE A 172 -0.03 -10.65 -14.22
N VAL A 173 -0.49 -9.51 -13.71
CA VAL A 173 0.37 -8.32 -13.54
C VAL A 173 1.56 -8.64 -12.64
N LYS A 174 1.35 -9.43 -11.56
CA LYS A 174 2.44 -9.88 -10.68
C LYS A 174 3.46 -10.75 -11.43
N LEU A 175 3.01 -11.73 -12.23
CA LEU A 175 3.90 -12.58 -13.03
C LEU A 175 4.71 -11.77 -14.05
N LEU A 176 4.07 -10.80 -14.70
CA LEU A 176 4.72 -9.98 -15.73
C LEU A 176 5.69 -8.95 -15.15
N ARG A 177 5.42 -8.42 -13.95
CA ARG A 177 6.09 -7.21 -13.46
C ARG A 177 6.70 -7.30 -12.07
N HIS A 178 6.37 -8.30 -11.27
CA HIS A 178 6.83 -8.42 -9.88
C HIS A 178 7.35 -9.81 -9.52
N THR A 179 7.76 -10.55 -10.53
CA THR A 179 8.41 -11.86 -10.37
C THR A 179 9.74 -11.81 -11.11
N THR A 180 10.83 -11.93 -10.36
CA THR A 180 12.19 -11.93 -10.91
C THR A 180 12.45 -13.19 -11.74
N CYS A 181 13.04 -13.03 -12.91
CA CYS A 181 13.50 -14.16 -13.72
C CYS A 181 14.89 -14.61 -13.25
N HIS A 182 15.18 -15.92 -13.45
CA HIS A 182 16.48 -16.50 -13.07
C HIS A 182 17.63 -16.04 -13.98
N GLU A 183 17.33 -15.76 -15.23
CA GLU A 183 18.34 -15.39 -16.24
C GLU A 183 18.78 -13.93 -16.15
N GLY A 184 18.02 -13.09 -15.42
CA GLY A 184 18.23 -11.66 -15.35
C GLY A 184 17.88 -10.95 -16.66
N CYS A 185 16.98 -10.00 -16.64
CA CYS A 185 16.70 -9.14 -17.80
C CYS A 185 16.71 -7.67 -17.35
N ASP A 186 16.83 -6.75 -18.31
CA ASP A 186 16.92 -5.31 -18.03
C ASP A 186 15.76 -4.80 -17.16
N TYR A 187 14.55 -5.33 -17.40
CA TYR A 187 13.39 -4.99 -16.56
C TYR A 187 13.59 -5.43 -15.10
N CYS A 188 13.98 -6.69 -14.86
CA CYS A 188 14.19 -7.20 -13.51
C CYS A 188 15.35 -6.49 -12.80
N HIS A 189 16.44 -6.22 -13.51
CA HIS A 189 17.60 -5.50 -12.97
C HIS A 189 17.30 -4.05 -12.56
N THR A 190 16.37 -3.39 -13.26
CA THR A 190 16.03 -1.99 -12.94
C THR A 190 14.81 -1.88 -12.01
N GLN A 191 13.79 -2.70 -12.21
CA GLN A 191 12.53 -2.56 -11.49
C GLN A 191 12.44 -3.42 -10.22
N LEU A 192 13.14 -4.56 -10.18
CA LEU A 192 13.04 -5.53 -9.08
C LEU A 192 14.35 -5.72 -8.30
N ASP A 193 15.44 -5.08 -8.72
CA ASP A 193 16.69 -5.05 -7.96
C ASP A 193 16.59 -4.09 -6.77
N ILE A 194 16.89 -4.60 -5.58
CA ILE A 194 16.73 -3.82 -4.34
C ILE A 194 17.80 -2.73 -4.18
N LEU A 195 19.02 -2.95 -4.69
CA LEU A 195 20.09 -1.95 -4.60
C LEU A 195 19.86 -0.81 -5.60
N TYR A 196 19.45 -1.14 -6.82
CA TYR A 196 19.06 -0.13 -7.81
C TYR A 196 17.92 0.76 -7.29
N ASN A 197 16.89 0.15 -6.70
CA ASN A 197 15.74 0.88 -6.16
C ASN A 197 16.08 1.61 -4.86
N LEU A 198 16.97 1.08 -4.01
CA LEU A 198 17.47 1.77 -2.83
C LEU A 198 18.14 3.11 -3.22
N LYS A 199 19.00 3.07 -4.25
CA LYS A 199 19.63 4.27 -4.78
C LYS A 199 18.62 5.22 -5.41
N THR A 200 17.69 4.69 -6.20
CA THR A 200 16.70 5.49 -6.94
C THR A 200 15.73 6.22 -6.00
N PHE A 201 15.18 5.55 -4.98
CA PHE A 201 14.18 6.15 -4.08
C PHE A 201 14.81 6.94 -2.92
N PHE A 202 15.91 6.44 -2.37
CA PHE A 202 16.45 6.95 -1.12
C PHE A 202 17.85 7.57 -1.24
N GLY A 203 18.53 7.42 -2.39
CA GLY A 203 19.87 7.92 -2.62
C GLY A 203 20.97 7.16 -1.86
N TYR A 204 20.68 5.98 -1.31
CA TYR A 204 21.65 5.17 -0.58
C TYR A 204 22.34 4.17 -1.51
N GLU A 205 23.66 4.03 -1.37
CA GLU A 205 24.46 3.10 -2.18
C GLU A 205 24.43 1.65 -1.64
N CYS A 206 24.17 1.46 -0.34
CA CYS A 206 24.14 0.15 0.30
C CYS A 206 23.19 0.12 1.49
N PHE A 207 22.76 -1.09 1.85
CA PHE A 207 22.03 -1.35 3.08
C PHE A 207 22.94 -1.31 4.31
N ARG A 208 22.35 -1.12 5.48
CA ARG A 208 23.07 -1.22 6.74
C ARG A 208 23.38 -2.66 7.07
N THR A 209 24.57 -2.89 7.62
CA THR A 209 24.96 -4.16 8.22
C THR A 209 24.86 -4.09 9.74
N TYR A 210 24.61 -5.24 10.38
CA TYR A 210 24.61 -5.39 11.82
C TYR A 210 25.66 -6.44 12.20
N GLU A 211 26.68 -6.05 12.97
CA GLU A 211 27.80 -6.92 13.31
C GLU A 211 28.45 -7.61 12.10
N GLY A 212 28.48 -6.91 10.95
CA GLY A 212 28.99 -7.44 9.68
C GLY A 212 27.98 -8.24 8.86
N GLU A 213 26.81 -8.57 9.42
CA GLU A 213 25.76 -9.32 8.72
C GLU A 213 24.84 -8.38 7.91
N PRO A 214 24.52 -8.69 6.64
CA PRO A 214 23.67 -7.86 5.78
C PRO A 214 22.16 -8.12 6.06
N LEU A 215 21.75 -8.05 7.33
CA LEU A 215 20.40 -8.43 7.75
C LEU A 215 19.32 -7.52 7.16
N GLN A 216 19.58 -6.21 7.01
CA GLN A 216 18.63 -5.28 6.40
C GLN A 216 18.37 -5.62 4.93
N GLU A 217 19.44 -5.88 4.18
CA GLU A 217 19.38 -6.29 2.78
C GLU A 217 18.62 -7.61 2.61
N ARG A 218 18.99 -8.63 3.38
CA ARG A 218 18.33 -9.95 3.36
C ARG A 218 16.85 -9.88 3.72
N ALA A 219 16.48 -9.09 4.72
CA ALA A 219 15.09 -8.90 5.11
C ALA A 219 14.29 -8.15 4.03
N THR A 220 14.91 -7.13 3.39
CA THR A 220 14.31 -6.40 2.27
C THR A 220 14.11 -7.29 1.07
N GLN A 221 15.11 -8.11 0.72
CA GLN A 221 15.02 -9.07 -0.37
C GLN A 221 13.93 -10.11 -0.12
N ALA A 222 13.86 -10.68 1.08
CA ALA A 222 12.79 -11.61 1.48
C ALA A 222 11.40 -10.96 1.37
N ALA A 223 11.29 -9.66 1.69
CA ALA A 223 10.05 -8.93 1.51
C ALA A 223 9.67 -8.79 0.01
N VAL A 224 10.60 -8.44 -0.85
CA VAL A 224 10.36 -8.35 -2.32
C VAL A 224 9.97 -9.72 -2.90
N GLU A 225 10.59 -10.80 -2.43
CA GLU A 225 10.25 -12.18 -2.82
C GLU A 225 8.88 -12.67 -2.31
N GLY A 226 8.17 -11.84 -1.54
CA GLY A 226 6.83 -12.19 -1.03
C GLY A 226 6.85 -13.09 0.20
N LYS A 227 7.98 -13.25 0.90
CA LYS A 227 8.08 -14.00 2.15
C LYS A 227 7.49 -13.22 3.32
N SER A 228 6.93 -13.94 4.29
CA SER A 228 6.55 -13.35 5.58
C SER A 228 7.74 -13.36 6.52
N LEU A 229 7.93 -12.29 7.28
CA LEU A 229 9.14 -12.13 8.08
C LEU A 229 8.90 -11.45 9.45
N LEU A 230 9.82 -11.70 10.37
CA LEU A 230 9.98 -10.96 11.63
C LEU A 230 11.38 -10.37 11.67
N ALA A 231 11.48 -9.04 11.63
CA ALA A 231 12.75 -8.32 11.70
C ALA A 231 12.90 -7.61 13.06
N ILE A 232 13.98 -7.90 13.73
CA ILE A 232 14.35 -7.33 15.03
C ILE A 232 15.60 -6.51 14.85
N PHE A 233 15.40 -5.20 14.66
CA PHE A 233 16.49 -4.25 14.47
C PHE A 233 16.41 -3.15 15.54
N PRO A 234 17.55 -2.66 16.06
CA PRO A 234 17.54 -1.64 17.11
C PRO A 234 16.84 -0.35 16.64
N THR A 235 16.40 0.47 17.58
CA THR A 235 15.86 1.81 17.27
C THR A 235 16.90 2.62 16.50
N GLY A 236 16.49 3.32 15.43
CA GLY A 236 17.42 3.99 14.52
C GLY A 236 18.15 3.05 13.55
N GLY A 237 17.94 1.73 13.63
CA GLY A 237 18.54 0.71 12.76
C GLY A 237 17.99 0.64 11.34
N GLY A 238 17.07 1.51 10.93
CA GLY A 238 16.55 1.51 9.56
C GLY A 238 15.41 0.52 9.30
N LYS A 239 14.64 0.15 10.33
CA LYS A 239 13.44 -0.71 10.19
C LYS A 239 12.50 -0.22 9.10
N SER A 240 12.22 1.09 9.07
CA SER A 240 11.28 1.69 8.12
C SER A 240 11.68 1.46 6.68
N LEU A 241 12.95 1.62 6.34
CA LEU A 241 13.48 1.37 5.00
C LEU A 241 13.20 -0.06 4.51
N THR A 242 13.31 -1.05 5.42
CA THR A 242 13.15 -2.48 5.11
C THR A 242 11.74 -2.81 4.60
N PHE A 243 10.72 -2.03 4.95
CA PHE A 243 9.37 -2.22 4.42
C PHE A 243 8.93 -1.12 3.44
N GLN A 244 9.47 0.09 3.55
CA GLN A 244 9.14 1.19 2.63
C GLN A 244 9.63 0.90 1.21
N LEU A 245 10.87 0.43 1.07
CA LEU A 245 11.44 0.11 -0.24
C LEU A 245 10.64 -0.97 -0.99
N PRO A 246 10.35 -2.16 -0.41
CA PRO A 246 9.49 -3.15 -1.06
C PRO A 246 8.09 -2.63 -1.38
N ALA A 247 7.52 -1.76 -0.54
CA ALA A 247 6.21 -1.17 -0.76
C ALA A 247 6.19 -0.24 -1.99
N LEU A 248 7.20 0.63 -2.13
CA LEU A 248 7.36 1.51 -3.28
C LEU A 248 7.62 0.73 -4.57
N MET A 249 8.45 -0.32 -4.50
CA MET A 249 8.69 -1.22 -5.63
C MET A 249 7.41 -1.92 -6.07
N ALA A 250 6.60 -2.44 -5.14
CA ALA A 250 5.32 -3.07 -5.44
C ALA A 250 4.28 -2.06 -5.95
N GLY A 251 4.27 -0.83 -5.40
CA GLY A 251 3.46 0.27 -5.90
C GLY A 251 3.75 0.55 -7.38
N ARG A 252 5.02 0.71 -7.74
CA ARG A 252 5.47 0.98 -9.10
C ARG A 252 5.22 -0.19 -10.06
N SER A 253 5.42 -1.42 -9.62
CA SER A 253 5.37 -2.59 -10.51
C SER A 253 3.95 -3.15 -10.69
N VAL A 254 3.15 -3.22 -9.62
CA VAL A 254 1.83 -3.88 -9.62
C VAL A 254 0.69 -3.03 -9.06
N HIS A 255 0.90 -1.73 -8.88
CA HIS A 255 -0.04 -0.82 -8.21
C HIS A 255 -0.51 -1.33 -6.84
N GLY A 256 0.39 -2.08 -6.18
CA GLY A 256 0.13 -2.72 -4.90
C GLY A 256 0.07 -1.73 -3.75
N LEU A 257 -0.82 -2.00 -2.79
CA LEU A 257 -0.90 -1.26 -1.54
C LEU A 257 -0.26 -2.06 -0.41
N THR A 258 0.71 -1.48 0.27
CA THR A 258 1.23 -2.00 1.54
C THR A 258 0.55 -1.30 2.70
N VAL A 259 -0.07 -2.06 3.58
CA VAL A 259 -0.76 -1.54 4.77
C VAL A 259 0.17 -1.64 5.97
N VAL A 260 0.57 -0.50 6.52
CA VAL A 260 1.44 -0.41 7.70
C VAL A 260 0.58 -0.13 8.93
N ILE A 261 0.59 -1.07 9.86
CA ILE A 261 -0.14 -0.99 11.12
C ILE A 261 0.86 -0.59 12.21
N SER A 262 0.70 0.61 12.77
CA SER A 262 1.56 1.16 13.80
C SER A 262 0.73 1.70 14.98
N PRO A 263 1.19 1.57 16.24
CA PRO A 263 0.42 1.97 17.40
C PRO A 263 0.52 3.47 17.70
N LEU A 264 1.50 4.17 17.12
CA LEU A 264 1.83 5.55 17.44
C LEU A 264 1.48 6.49 16.28
N GLN A 265 0.45 7.32 16.47
CA GLN A 265 -0.06 8.21 15.42
C GLN A 265 0.94 9.30 15.02
N SER A 266 1.70 9.86 15.96
CA SER A 266 2.77 10.82 15.69
C SER A 266 3.85 10.21 14.80
N LEU A 267 4.27 8.97 15.10
CA LEU A 267 5.28 8.27 14.31
C LEU A 267 4.79 7.98 12.88
N MET A 268 3.50 7.68 12.70
CA MET A 268 2.93 7.49 11.35
C MET A 268 3.01 8.78 10.53
N LYS A 269 2.71 9.93 11.14
CA LYS A 269 2.82 11.24 10.49
C LYS A 269 4.27 11.51 10.12
N ASP A 270 5.20 11.35 11.06
CA ASP A 270 6.63 11.57 10.83
C ASP A 270 7.17 10.69 9.68
N GLN A 271 6.71 9.43 9.58
CA GLN A 271 7.08 8.54 8.48
C GLN A 271 6.58 9.04 7.11
N VAL A 272 5.36 9.55 7.05
CA VAL A 272 4.78 10.11 5.82
C VAL A 272 5.48 11.41 5.43
N ASP A 273 5.69 12.31 6.40
CA ASP A 273 6.35 13.60 6.19
C ASP A 273 7.82 13.40 5.73
N ASN A 274 8.56 12.49 6.36
CA ASN A 274 9.94 12.15 5.97
C ASN A 274 10.05 11.56 4.53
N LEU A 275 9.03 10.84 4.07
CA LEU A 275 8.96 10.38 2.67
C LEU A 275 8.65 11.54 1.73
N ALA A 276 7.71 12.41 2.10
CA ALA A 276 7.34 13.60 1.31
C ALA A 276 8.52 14.57 1.15
N ASP A 277 9.31 14.79 2.20
CA ASP A 277 10.54 15.62 2.16
C ASP A 277 11.59 15.09 1.17
N ARG A 278 11.54 13.79 0.86
CA ARG A 278 12.37 13.15 -0.18
C ARG A 278 11.72 13.13 -1.56
N GLY A 279 10.57 13.79 -1.72
CA GLY A 279 9.79 13.78 -2.97
C GLY A 279 8.97 12.50 -3.20
N ILE A 280 8.87 11.61 -2.19
CA ILE A 280 8.08 10.39 -2.27
C ILE A 280 6.70 10.67 -1.68
N THR A 281 5.73 10.92 -2.55
CA THR A 281 4.36 11.29 -2.15
C THR A 281 3.39 10.11 -2.08
N ASP A 282 3.84 8.90 -2.32
CA ASP A 282 3.03 7.68 -2.42
C ASP A 282 2.58 7.12 -1.06
N ALA A 283 2.91 7.80 0.04
CA ALA A 283 2.52 7.42 1.38
C ALA A 283 1.39 8.29 1.91
N VAL A 284 0.44 7.68 2.60
CA VAL A 284 -0.64 8.38 3.30
C VAL A 284 -0.86 7.78 4.68
N THR A 285 -1.37 8.59 5.59
CA THR A 285 -1.87 8.11 6.88
C THR A 285 -3.37 8.36 7.01
N ILE A 286 -4.07 7.44 7.68
CA ILE A 286 -5.45 7.62 8.10
C ILE A 286 -5.52 7.29 9.57
N ASN A 287 -5.71 8.31 10.39
CA ASN A 287 -5.78 8.18 11.85
C ASN A 287 -6.86 9.09 12.45
N GLY A 288 -7.05 9.01 13.77
CA GLY A 288 -8.07 9.77 14.48
C GLY A 288 -7.74 11.24 14.70
N MET A 289 -6.49 11.67 14.49
CA MET A 289 -6.04 13.06 14.70
C MET A 289 -6.18 13.92 13.44
N LEU A 290 -6.42 13.32 12.28
CA LEU A 290 -6.62 14.07 11.04
C LEU A 290 -7.96 14.81 11.08
N ASP A 291 -7.94 16.06 10.63
CA ASP A 291 -9.16 16.79 10.34
C ASP A 291 -9.99 16.10 9.26
N PRO A 292 -11.31 16.34 9.19
CA PRO A 292 -12.20 15.63 8.24
C PRO A 292 -11.84 15.81 6.77
N ILE A 293 -11.27 16.96 6.38
CA ILE A 293 -10.90 17.25 4.98
C ILE A 293 -9.66 16.44 4.60
N THR A 294 -8.59 16.54 5.38
CA THR A 294 -7.34 15.80 5.17
C THR A 294 -7.59 14.29 5.20
N ARG A 295 -8.46 13.83 6.11
CA ARG A 295 -8.85 12.43 6.17
C ARG A 295 -9.58 11.98 4.90
N SER A 296 -10.50 12.80 4.37
CA SER A 296 -11.22 12.51 3.13
C SER A 296 -10.27 12.45 1.93
N LEU A 297 -9.34 13.39 1.83
CA LEU A 297 -8.29 13.40 0.79
C LEU A 297 -7.39 12.16 0.88
N SER A 298 -6.95 11.76 2.08
CA SER A 298 -6.16 10.54 2.27
C SER A 298 -6.93 9.29 1.83
N ILE A 299 -8.22 9.21 2.15
CA ILE A 299 -9.10 8.13 1.72
C ILE A 299 -9.19 8.10 0.19
N GLN A 300 -9.41 9.24 -0.45
CA GLN A 300 -9.50 9.37 -1.90
C GLN A 300 -8.20 8.94 -2.57
N ARG A 301 -7.06 9.41 -2.10
CA ARG A 301 -5.74 9.02 -2.64
C ARG A 301 -5.50 7.51 -2.59
N VAL A 302 -5.95 6.84 -1.53
CA VAL A 302 -5.90 5.37 -1.48
C VAL A 302 -6.85 4.76 -2.50
N GLN A 303 -8.07 5.27 -2.63
CA GLN A 303 -9.07 4.74 -3.57
C GLN A 303 -8.65 4.91 -5.03
N ASP A 304 -8.06 6.05 -5.36
CA ASP A 304 -7.66 6.39 -6.73
C ASP A 304 -6.32 5.75 -7.14
N GLY A 305 -5.64 5.03 -6.22
CA GLY A 305 -4.40 4.32 -6.52
C GLY A 305 -3.13 5.16 -6.37
N GLU A 306 -3.23 6.39 -5.89
CA GLU A 306 -2.08 7.28 -5.67
C GLU A 306 -1.17 6.85 -4.52
N ALA A 307 -1.70 6.03 -3.59
CA ALA A 307 -0.94 5.56 -2.44
C ALA A 307 -0.44 4.13 -2.63
N SER A 308 0.85 3.93 -2.41
CA SER A 308 1.52 2.62 -2.30
C SER A 308 1.70 2.18 -0.85
N LEU A 309 1.74 3.14 0.09
CA LEU A 309 1.80 2.90 1.54
C LEU A 309 0.62 3.57 2.24
N LEU A 310 -0.07 2.79 3.07
CA LEU A 310 -1.12 3.28 3.94
C LEU A 310 -0.76 2.99 5.40
N TYR A 311 -0.53 4.04 6.18
CA TYR A 311 -0.31 3.95 7.63
C TYR A 311 -1.63 4.08 8.37
N ILE A 312 -1.94 3.10 9.21
CA ILE A 312 -3.15 3.09 10.06
C ILE A 312 -2.84 2.57 11.46
N SER A 313 -3.64 2.96 12.42
CA SER A 313 -3.60 2.36 13.76
C SER A 313 -4.38 1.02 13.79
N PRO A 314 -4.04 0.09 14.70
CA PRO A 314 -4.71 -1.20 14.77
C PRO A 314 -6.22 -1.10 14.99
N GLU A 315 -6.70 -0.09 15.72
CA GLU A 315 -8.12 0.16 15.97
C GLU A 315 -8.89 0.49 14.67
N MET A 316 -8.22 1.14 13.70
CA MET A 316 -8.82 1.51 12.42
C MET A 316 -9.24 0.30 11.58
N LEU A 317 -8.66 -0.87 11.81
CA LEU A 317 -9.07 -2.11 11.14
C LEU A 317 -10.52 -2.53 11.44
N ARG A 318 -11.12 -1.99 12.51
CA ARG A 318 -12.55 -2.19 12.83
C ARG A 318 -13.49 -1.30 12.00
N SER A 319 -12.95 -0.31 11.31
CA SER A 319 -13.71 0.63 10.48
C SER A 319 -14.21 -0.02 9.20
N LYS A 320 -15.52 0.05 8.95
CA LYS A 320 -16.13 -0.41 7.69
C LYS A 320 -15.61 0.38 6.48
N THR A 321 -15.24 1.65 6.67
CA THR A 321 -14.67 2.50 5.62
C THR A 321 -13.30 1.96 5.21
N ILE A 322 -12.43 1.67 6.18
CA ILE A 322 -11.10 1.08 5.92
C ILE A 322 -11.26 -0.29 5.24
N GLU A 323 -12.11 -1.17 5.77
CA GLU A 323 -12.36 -2.47 5.14
C GLU A 323 -12.77 -2.33 3.66
N ARG A 324 -13.68 -1.40 3.34
CA ARG A 324 -14.16 -1.15 1.98
C ARG A 324 -13.05 -0.66 1.05
N ILE A 325 -12.23 0.29 1.53
CA ILE A 325 -11.10 0.83 0.77
C ILE A 325 -10.10 -0.27 0.46
N LEU A 326 -9.73 -1.08 1.45
CA LEU A 326 -8.77 -2.16 1.28
C LEU A 326 -9.29 -3.23 0.31
N ILE A 327 -10.58 -3.58 0.36
CA ILE A 327 -11.19 -4.52 -0.58
C ILE A 327 -11.12 -4.03 -2.03
N ALA A 328 -11.21 -2.72 -2.26
CA ALA A 328 -11.11 -2.12 -3.58
C ALA A 328 -9.68 -2.05 -4.13
N ARG A 329 -8.66 -2.32 -3.30
CA ARG A 329 -7.24 -2.23 -3.65
C ARG A 329 -6.57 -3.61 -3.68
N HIS A 330 -5.48 -3.71 -4.44
CA HIS A 330 -4.56 -4.84 -4.41
C HIS A 330 -3.61 -4.70 -3.22
N VAL A 331 -3.98 -5.25 -2.05
CA VAL A 331 -3.10 -5.27 -0.88
C VAL A 331 -2.06 -6.37 -1.07
N VAL A 332 -0.80 -5.98 -1.22
CA VAL A 332 0.32 -6.90 -1.46
C VAL A 332 1.01 -7.35 -0.19
N ARG A 333 0.90 -6.58 0.91
CA ARG A 333 1.56 -6.89 2.18
C ARG A 333 0.91 -6.15 3.34
N PHE A 334 0.87 -6.80 4.50
CA PHE A 334 0.64 -6.14 5.77
C PHE A 334 1.97 -6.02 6.52
N VAL A 335 2.29 -4.82 6.96
CA VAL A 335 3.44 -4.50 7.81
C VAL A 335 2.92 -4.20 9.20
N ILE A 336 3.53 -4.80 10.20
CA ILE A 336 3.14 -4.60 11.59
C ILE A 336 4.36 -4.06 12.34
N ASP A 337 4.29 -2.80 12.62
CA ASP A 337 5.30 -2.10 13.42
C ASP A 337 5.06 -2.32 14.90
N GLU A 338 6.11 -2.22 15.71
CA GLU A 338 6.11 -2.51 17.14
C GLU A 338 5.43 -3.86 17.49
N ALA A 339 5.80 -4.91 16.76
CA ALA A 339 5.18 -6.23 16.87
C ALA A 339 5.29 -6.86 18.28
N HIS A 340 6.14 -6.33 19.16
CA HIS A 340 6.19 -6.75 20.56
C HIS A 340 4.84 -6.53 21.31
N CYS A 341 3.97 -5.65 20.77
CA CYS A 341 2.61 -5.44 21.30
C CYS A 341 1.69 -6.68 21.20
N PHE A 342 2.06 -7.71 20.46
CA PHE A 342 1.33 -8.99 20.44
C PHE A 342 1.48 -9.80 21.72
N SER A 343 2.60 -9.63 22.43
CA SER A 343 2.92 -10.47 23.58
C SER A 343 2.57 -9.77 24.89
N SER A 344 1.87 -10.46 25.77
CA SER A 344 1.62 -10.01 27.15
C SER A 344 2.90 -9.88 27.98
N TRP A 345 4.01 -10.46 27.50
CA TRP A 345 5.34 -10.35 28.08
C TRP A 345 6.13 -9.17 27.48
N GLY A 346 5.54 -8.47 26.48
CA GLY A 346 6.05 -7.21 25.95
C GLY A 346 5.73 -6.05 26.90
N HIS A 347 6.49 -4.97 26.79
CA HIS A 347 6.29 -3.79 27.64
C HIS A 347 5.01 -3.00 27.32
N ASP A 348 4.40 -3.21 26.13
CA ASP A 348 3.22 -2.46 25.67
C ASP A 348 2.23 -3.40 24.97
N PHE A 349 1.69 -4.37 25.70
CA PHE A 349 0.66 -5.28 25.18
C PHE A 349 -0.61 -4.53 24.81
N ARG A 350 -1.10 -4.74 23.56
CA ARG A 350 -2.32 -4.10 23.05
C ARG A 350 -3.29 -5.14 22.49
N VAL A 351 -4.47 -5.19 23.05
CA VAL A 351 -5.52 -6.14 22.65
C VAL A 351 -5.90 -6.01 21.17
N ASP A 352 -5.83 -4.80 20.60
CA ASP A 352 -6.16 -4.57 19.19
C ASP A 352 -5.18 -5.24 18.22
N TYR A 353 -3.95 -5.53 18.64
CA TYR A 353 -3.01 -6.31 17.84
C TYR A 353 -3.51 -7.75 17.60
N LEU A 354 -4.20 -8.35 18.56
CA LEU A 354 -4.79 -9.69 18.40
C LEU A 354 -5.94 -9.72 17.38
N TYR A 355 -6.45 -8.56 16.97
CA TYR A 355 -7.46 -8.47 15.92
C TYR A 355 -6.86 -8.48 14.51
N ILE A 356 -5.60 -8.09 14.35
CA ILE A 356 -4.92 -7.93 13.04
C ILE A 356 -5.01 -9.21 12.20
N GLY A 357 -4.61 -10.35 12.74
CA GLY A 357 -4.64 -11.61 12.00
C GLY A 357 -6.06 -12.06 11.65
N LYS A 358 -7.05 -11.82 12.53
CA LYS A 358 -8.47 -12.09 12.23
C LYS A 358 -8.97 -11.21 11.08
N PHE A 359 -8.56 -9.94 11.05
CA PHE A 359 -8.88 -9.02 9.97
C PHE A 359 -8.27 -9.48 8.64
N ILE A 360 -6.98 -9.83 8.62
CA ILE A 360 -6.28 -10.31 7.42
C ILE A 360 -6.95 -11.57 6.88
N ARG A 361 -7.29 -12.54 7.74
CA ARG A 361 -8.02 -13.75 7.34
C ARG A 361 -9.38 -13.42 6.68
N LYS A 362 -10.16 -12.54 7.31
CA LYS A 362 -11.45 -12.08 6.78
C LYS A 362 -11.30 -11.37 5.44
N TYR A 363 -10.28 -10.52 5.31
CA TYR A 363 -9.97 -9.81 4.08
C TYR A 363 -9.63 -10.80 2.94
N GLN A 364 -8.74 -11.76 3.18
CA GLN A 364 -8.36 -12.79 2.21
C GLN A 364 -9.56 -13.62 1.74
N GLN A 365 -10.46 -14.00 2.67
CA GLN A 365 -11.70 -14.71 2.33
C GLN A 365 -12.61 -13.88 1.44
N LYS A 366 -12.81 -12.59 1.74
CA LYS A 366 -13.65 -11.68 0.95
C LYS A 366 -13.08 -11.41 -0.45
N LYS A 367 -11.77 -11.27 -0.55
CA LYS A 367 -11.04 -11.08 -1.84
C LYS A 367 -10.85 -12.41 -2.59
N LYS A 368 -11.17 -13.56 -1.97
CA LYS A 368 -10.93 -14.89 -2.53
C LYS A 368 -9.46 -15.07 -2.95
N CYS A 369 -8.54 -14.59 -2.10
CA CYS A 369 -7.11 -14.70 -2.38
C CYS A 369 -6.70 -16.17 -2.51
N LYS A 370 -6.04 -16.54 -3.61
CA LYS A 370 -5.52 -17.91 -3.82
C LYS A 370 -4.34 -18.21 -2.91
N ASN A 371 -3.50 -17.21 -2.68
CA ASN A 371 -2.32 -17.32 -1.81
C ASN A 371 -2.47 -16.40 -0.59
N PRO A 372 -1.91 -16.76 0.56
CA PRO A 372 -1.86 -15.88 1.72
C PRO A 372 -1.12 -14.58 1.39
N ILE A 373 -1.62 -13.46 1.91
CA ILE A 373 -0.93 -12.18 1.82
C ILE A 373 0.22 -12.19 2.83
N PRO A 374 1.45 -11.88 2.40
CA PRO A 374 2.61 -11.90 3.28
C PRO A 374 2.52 -10.82 4.36
N VAL A 375 3.09 -11.13 5.52
CA VAL A 375 3.16 -10.25 6.68
C VAL A 375 4.61 -9.96 7.02
N SER A 376 4.94 -8.71 7.33
CA SER A 376 6.24 -8.30 7.86
C SER A 376 6.06 -7.67 9.23
N CYS A 377 6.63 -8.30 10.25
CA CYS A 377 6.61 -7.81 11.62
C CYS A 377 7.95 -7.14 11.95
N PHE A 378 7.88 -5.97 12.58
CA PHE A 378 9.06 -5.19 12.98
C PHE A 378 9.00 -4.85 14.46
N THR A 379 10.13 -4.98 15.16
CA THR A 379 10.29 -4.52 16.53
C THR A 379 11.73 -4.13 16.82
N ALA A 380 11.94 -3.24 17.79
CA ALA A 380 13.28 -2.84 18.21
C ALA A 380 13.88 -3.81 19.22
N THR A 381 13.04 -4.45 20.00
CA THR A 381 13.45 -5.34 21.09
C THR A 381 12.51 -6.53 21.16
N ALA A 382 13.06 -7.73 21.28
CA ALA A 382 12.25 -8.89 21.58
C ALA A 382 13.04 -9.91 22.40
N LYS A 383 12.51 -10.25 23.56
CA LYS A 383 12.94 -11.44 24.32
C LYS A 383 12.50 -12.69 23.54
N GLN A 384 13.20 -13.81 23.74
CA GLN A 384 12.89 -15.07 23.06
C GLN A 384 11.40 -15.46 23.15
N LYS A 385 10.78 -15.23 24.33
CA LYS A 385 9.34 -15.49 24.51
C LYS A 385 8.46 -14.61 23.63
N VAL A 386 8.80 -13.36 23.44
CA VAL A 386 8.04 -12.42 22.56
C VAL A 386 8.14 -12.86 21.10
N ILE A 387 9.33 -13.27 20.66
CA ILE A 387 9.55 -13.82 19.31
C ILE A 387 8.65 -15.04 19.08
N GLN A 388 8.64 -15.97 20.04
CA GLN A 388 7.83 -17.18 19.97
C GLN A 388 6.33 -16.83 19.91
N ASP A 389 5.84 -15.94 20.77
CA ASP A 389 4.44 -15.53 20.81
C ASP A 389 3.98 -14.92 19.47
N ILE A 390 4.84 -14.09 18.81
CA ILE A 390 4.55 -13.51 17.50
C ILE A 390 4.47 -14.61 16.43
N CYS A 391 5.47 -15.49 16.38
CA CYS A 391 5.52 -16.57 15.39
C CYS A 391 4.33 -17.53 15.55
N ASP A 392 4.03 -17.94 16.78
CA ASP A 392 2.90 -18.81 17.09
C ASP A 392 1.56 -18.17 16.72
N TYR A 393 1.40 -16.87 16.98
CA TYR A 393 0.19 -16.14 16.63
C TYR A 393 -0.07 -16.19 15.12
N PHE A 394 0.91 -15.86 14.28
CA PHE A 394 0.74 -15.86 12.83
C PHE A 394 0.61 -17.27 12.26
N LYS A 395 1.31 -18.25 12.83
CA LYS A 395 1.15 -19.66 12.47
C LYS A 395 -0.27 -20.16 12.74
N GLN A 396 -0.80 -19.90 13.92
CA GLN A 396 -2.15 -20.36 14.32
C GLN A 396 -3.25 -19.57 13.59
N THR A 397 -3.05 -18.25 13.39
CA THR A 397 -4.12 -17.38 12.87
C THR A 397 -4.17 -17.39 11.34
N LEU A 398 -3.04 -17.43 10.64
CA LEU A 398 -2.96 -17.28 9.19
C LEU A 398 -2.23 -18.42 8.49
N ASP A 399 -1.73 -19.41 9.22
CA ASP A 399 -0.85 -20.50 8.75
C ASP A 399 0.43 -19.96 8.07
N LEU A 400 0.95 -18.85 8.58
CA LEU A 400 2.17 -18.22 8.08
C LEU A 400 3.37 -18.59 8.95
N ASN A 401 4.47 -18.98 8.31
CA ASN A 401 5.78 -19.05 8.94
C ASN A 401 6.51 -17.74 8.68
N LEU A 402 7.13 -17.16 9.71
CA LEU A 402 7.88 -15.91 9.61
C LEU A 402 9.38 -16.23 9.55
N ASP A 403 10.05 -15.76 8.50
CA ASP A 403 11.52 -15.78 8.43
C ASP A 403 12.09 -14.78 9.44
N LEU A 404 12.99 -15.23 10.31
CA LEU A 404 13.54 -14.40 11.38
C LEU A 404 14.84 -13.70 10.94
N PHE A 405 14.85 -12.39 11.05
CA PHE A 405 16.01 -11.51 10.86
C PHE A 405 16.27 -10.73 12.15
N ALA A 406 17.12 -11.26 13.02
CA ALA A 406 17.38 -10.68 14.34
C ALA A 406 18.83 -10.21 14.47
N SER A 407 19.02 -8.93 14.80
CA SER A 407 20.30 -8.40 15.23
C SER A 407 20.44 -8.54 16.73
N THR A 408 21.57 -9.05 17.18
CA THR A 408 21.97 -9.07 18.59
C THR A 408 22.68 -7.80 19.01
N ALA A 409 22.94 -6.89 18.06
CA ALA A 409 23.75 -5.70 18.27
C ALA A 409 23.24 -4.84 19.43
N SER A 410 24.01 -4.78 20.46
CA SER A 410 23.82 -3.80 21.54
C SER A 410 24.22 -2.41 21.01
N ARG A 411 23.52 -1.38 21.48
CA ARG A 411 23.83 0.01 21.10
C ARG A 411 25.06 0.49 21.85
N THR A 412 26.25 0.30 21.27
CA THR A 412 27.53 0.68 21.85
C THR A 412 27.74 2.20 22.02
N ASN A 413 26.93 2.99 21.32
CA ASN A 413 26.92 4.45 21.42
C ASN A 413 26.05 5.01 22.58
N LEU A 414 25.37 4.15 23.34
CA LEU A 414 24.59 4.56 24.51
C LEU A 414 25.38 4.27 25.79
N HIS A 415 25.50 5.29 26.63
CA HIS A 415 26.12 5.19 27.95
C HIS A 415 25.02 5.30 29.02
N TYR A 416 24.94 4.31 29.89
CA TYR A 416 23.97 4.26 30.97
C TYR A 416 24.68 4.53 32.30
N SER A 417 24.09 5.43 33.11
CA SER A 417 24.55 5.68 34.47
C SER A 417 23.37 5.72 35.43
N VAL A 418 23.61 5.29 36.66
CA VAL A 418 22.63 5.39 37.76
C VAL A 418 23.19 6.29 38.82
N ILE A 419 22.45 7.35 39.14
CA ILE A 419 22.84 8.33 40.14
C ILE A 419 21.90 8.23 41.33
N HIS A 420 22.44 7.87 42.48
CA HIS A 420 21.68 7.83 43.73
C HIS A 420 21.63 9.21 44.34
N VAL A 421 20.42 9.63 44.74
CA VAL A 421 20.15 10.92 45.41
C VAL A 421 19.22 10.69 46.58
N GLU A 422 19.36 11.49 47.64
CA GLU A 422 18.62 11.31 48.88
C GLU A 422 17.26 12.03 48.90
N SER A 423 17.14 13.12 48.13
CA SER A 423 15.91 13.91 48.07
C SER A 423 15.51 14.35 46.66
N ASP A 424 14.26 14.76 46.50
CA ASP A 424 13.78 15.36 45.24
C ASP A 424 14.49 16.67 44.90
N ASN A 425 14.98 17.39 45.90
CA ASN A 425 15.76 18.60 45.66
C ASN A 425 17.16 18.26 45.12
N ASP A 426 17.83 17.28 45.67
CA ASP A 426 19.13 16.80 45.16
C ASP A 426 18.99 16.26 43.78
N LYS A 427 17.89 15.55 43.49
CA LYS A 427 17.56 15.08 42.14
C LYS A 427 17.46 16.21 41.13
N TYR A 428 16.83 17.30 41.54
CA TYR A 428 16.69 18.48 40.69
C TYR A 428 18.02 19.20 40.46
N LEU A 429 18.82 19.35 41.52
CA LEU A 429 20.15 19.97 41.41
C LEU A 429 21.06 19.13 40.46
N LYS A 430 21.03 17.80 40.61
CA LYS A 430 21.80 16.93 39.75
C LYS A 430 21.32 16.96 38.30
N LEU A 431 20.00 17.07 38.06
CA LEU A 431 19.46 17.27 36.70
C LEU A 431 20.00 18.56 36.08
N ARG A 432 20.02 19.67 36.83
CA ARG A 432 20.56 20.95 36.34
C ARG A 432 22.06 20.85 35.99
N GLU A 433 22.86 20.19 36.81
CA GLU A 433 24.27 19.93 36.59
C GLU A 433 24.46 19.16 35.24
N LEU A 434 23.75 18.03 35.07
CA LEU A 434 23.81 17.24 33.87
C LEU A 434 23.38 18.01 32.59
N VAL A 435 22.33 18.82 32.69
CA VAL A 435 21.86 19.64 31.57
C VAL A 435 22.87 20.72 31.21
N ALA A 436 23.51 21.35 32.23
CA ALA A 436 24.53 22.38 32.04
C ALA A 436 25.83 21.81 31.44
N GLU A 437 26.18 20.57 31.80
CA GLU A 437 27.38 19.88 31.28
C GLU A 437 27.22 19.38 29.85
N SER A 438 25.99 18.99 29.44
CA SER A 438 25.78 18.24 28.19
C SER A 438 25.67 19.10 26.95
N ASP A 439 25.27 20.38 27.05
CA ASP A 439 25.03 21.33 25.93
C ASP A 439 24.39 20.68 24.68
N CYS A 440 23.44 19.77 24.92
CA CYS A 440 22.73 19.04 23.86
C CYS A 440 21.23 18.95 24.15
N PRO A 441 20.39 18.71 23.12
CA PRO A 441 18.97 18.48 23.33
C PRO A 441 18.73 17.37 24.35
N THR A 442 17.94 17.67 25.38
CA THR A 442 17.76 16.79 26.54
C THR A 442 16.28 16.41 26.71
N ILE A 443 16.04 15.11 26.84
CA ILE A 443 14.69 14.58 27.16
C ILE A 443 14.68 14.12 28.61
N VAL A 444 13.75 14.67 29.40
CA VAL A 444 13.58 14.32 30.81
C VAL A 444 12.29 13.54 31.04
N TYR A 445 12.40 12.26 31.30
CA TYR A 445 11.24 11.42 31.63
C TYR A 445 10.83 11.56 33.09
N VAL A 446 9.54 11.74 33.32
CA VAL A 446 8.95 11.82 34.66
C VAL A 446 7.81 10.81 34.82
N SER A 447 7.51 10.44 36.06
CA SER A 447 6.55 9.37 36.38
C SER A 447 5.07 9.81 36.42
N ARG A 448 4.76 11.10 36.25
CA ARG A 448 3.39 11.65 36.34
C ARG A 448 3.21 12.86 35.43
N THR A 449 2.05 12.96 34.76
CA THR A 449 1.69 14.08 33.86
C THR A 449 1.80 15.44 34.54
N LYS A 450 1.37 15.56 35.80
CA LYS A 450 1.49 16.82 36.54
C LYS A 450 2.95 17.28 36.66
N ARG A 451 3.87 16.34 36.84
CA ARG A 451 5.31 16.61 37.02
C ARG A 451 5.98 17.10 35.73
N THR A 452 5.44 16.81 34.53
CA THR A 452 5.97 17.34 33.27
C THR A 452 5.89 18.88 33.26
N LYS A 453 4.71 19.43 33.57
CA LYS A 453 4.46 20.89 33.62
C LYS A 453 5.20 21.56 34.77
N GLU A 454 5.20 20.95 35.95
CA GLU A 454 5.90 21.47 37.15
C GLU A 454 7.42 21.56 36.89
N LEU A 455 8.02 20.51 36.31
CA LEU A 455 9.45 20.46 36.07
C LEU A 455 9.85 21.41 34.93
N ALA A 456 9.13 21.43 33.83
CA ALA A 456 9.37 22.37 32.73
C ALA A 456 9.30 23.83 33.23
N GLY A 457 8.25 24.18 34.00
CA GLY A 457 8.12 25.50 34.57
C GLY A 457 9.20 25.85 35.59
N LYS A 458 9.74 24.86 36.32
CA LYS A 458 10.86 25.09 37.27
C LYS A 458 12.17 25.34 36.50
N LEU A 459 12.45 24.55 35.47
CA LEU A 459 13.61 24.71 34.59
C LEU A 459 13.57 26.06 33.85
N THR A 460 12.39 26.48 33.37
CA THR A 460 12.23 27.78 32.71
C THR A 460 12.48 28.96 33.63
N ARG A 461 12.05 28.86 34.88
CA ARG A 461 12.35 29.90 35.90
C ARG A 461 13.86 29.97 36.20
N ASP A 462 14.58 28.86 36.10
CA ASP A 462 16.02 28.81 36.30
C ASP A 462 16.81 29.18 35.05
N GLY A 463 16.14 29.66 33.98
CA GLY A 463 16.77 30.19 32.76
C GLY A 463 16.96 29.18 31.63
N TYR A 464 16.48 27.94 31.78
CA TYR A 464 16.54 26.93 30.70
C TYR A 464 15.34 27.05 29.78
N LYS A 465 15.54 26.79 28.48
CA LYS A 465 14.44 26.67 27.52
C LYS A 465 13.84 25.27 27.62
N ALA A 466 12.77 25.11 28.42
CA ALA A 466 12.15 23.81 28.68
C ALA A 466 10.64 23.85 28.44
N LEU A 467 10.09 22.83 27.79
CA LEU A 467 8.66 22.66 27.52
C LEU A 467 8.14 21.31 28.03
N PRO A 468 6.87 21.24 28.47
CA PRO A 468 6.22 19.98 28.81
C PRO A 468 5.73 19.26 27.57
N PHE A 469 5.61 17.91 27.66
CA PHE A 469 4.98 17.08 26.64
C PHE A 469 4.28 15.90 27.30
N ASP A 470 2.97 15.86 27.25
CA ASP A 470 2.20 14.74 27.80
C ASP A 470 0.90 14.45 27.02
N GLY A 471 0.31 13.29 27.28
CA GLY A 471 -0.88 12.81 26.57
C GLY A 471 -2.18 13.57 26.84
N LYS A 472 -2.21 14.49 27.85
CA LYS A 472 -3.39 15.29 28.22
C LYS A 472 -3.35 16.71 27.68
N MET A 473 -2.26 17.08 26.99
CA MET A 473 -2.15 18.38 26.32
C MET A 473 -3.08 18.44 25.11
N GLU A 474 -3.57 19.64 24.81
CA GLU A 474 -4.29 19.92 23.57
C GLU A 474 -3.39 19.63 22.35
N ALA A 475 -4.00 19.17 21.25
CA ALA A 475 -3.25 18.72 20.08
C ALA A 475 -2.33 19.81 19.50
N ASP A 476 -2.82 21.05 19.43
CA ASP A 476 -2.06 22.18 18.88
C ASP A 476 -0.85 22.55 19.77
N GLU A 477 -1.05 22.57 21.10
CA GLU A 477 0.04 22.82 22.06
C GLU A 477 1.09 21.71 22.01
N LYS A 478 0.65 20.47 21.88
CA LYS A 478 1.51 19.30 21.79
C LYS A 478 2.38 19.33 20.53
N ASN A 479 1.77 19.63 19.38
CA ASN A 479 2.50 19.77 18.11
C ASN A 479 3.49 20.95 18.18
N ALA A 480 3.06 22.10 18.68
CA ALA A 480 3.93 23.27 18.80
C ALA A 480 5.15 23.00 19.69
N ASN A 481 4.98 22.28 20.83
CA ASN A 481 6.08 21.95 21.73
C ASN A 481 7.04 20.91 21.10
N GLN A 482 6.51 19.96 20.34
CA GLN A 482 7.32 19.00 19.57
C GLN A 482 8.12 19.70 18.48
N ASP A 483 7.48 20.56 17.70
CA ASP A 483 8.13 21.31 16.62
C ASP A 483 9.22 22.25 17.17
N ALA A 484 8.96 22.92 18.29
CA ALA A 484 9.94 23.78 18.96
C ALA A 484 11.19 23.00 19.41
N PHE A 485 11.02 21.76 19.91
CA PHE A 485 12.15 20.91 20.29
C PHE A 485 12.88 20.36 19.08
N MET A 486 12.17 19.93 18.06
CA MET A 486 12.78 19.40 16.82
C MET A 486 13.54 20.45 16.01
N ASN A 487 13.14 21.73 16.11
CA ASN A 487 13.77 22.86 15.42
C ASN A 487 14.81 23.61 16.30
N ASP A 488 15.30 23.00 17.38
CA ASP A 488 16.30 23.57 18.31
C ASP A 488 15.90 24.92 18.97
N GLN A 489 14.62 25.26 18.94
CA GLN A 489 14.10 26.45 19.61
C GLN A 489 14.07 26.26 21.13
N VAL A 490 13.97 25.02 21.57
CA VAL A 490 13.93 24.56 22.96
C VAL A 490 14.89 23.39 23.14
N HIS A 491 15.70 23.44 24.20
CA HIS A 491 16.74 22.42 24.44
C HIS A 491 16.29 21.29 25.37
N ILE A 492 15.22 21.50 26.15
CA ILE A 492 14.75 20.49 27.11
C ILE A 492 13.26 20.22 26.88
N ILE A 493 12.90 18.94 26.79
CA ILE A 493 11.51 18.51 26.79
C ILE A 493 11.25 17.55 27.95
N CYS A 494 10.23 17.85 28.76
CA CYS A 494 9.82 17.02 29.90
C CYS A 494 8.67 16.11 29.47
N LEU A 495 8.90 14.81 29.47
CA LEU A 495 8.00 13.76 28.97
C LEU A 495 7.48 12.87 30.10
N LEU A 496 6.31 12.27 29.85
CA LEU A 496 5.80 11.15 30.64
C LEU A 496 6.00 9.85 29.87
#